data_1ec22a65f7c1fc24cb2727d3000e5e23
#
_entry.id   1ec22a65f7c1fc24cb2727d3000e5e23
#
_cell.length_a   1.000
_cell.length_b   1.000
_cell.length_c   1.000
_cell.angle_alpha   90.00
_cell.angle_beta   90.00
_cell.angle_gamma   90.00
#
_symmetry.space_group_name_H-M   'P 1'
#
loop_
_entity.id
_entity.type
_entity.pdbx_description
1 polymer ?
#
loop_
_entity_poly.entity_id
_entity_poly.type
_entity_poly.pdbx_seq_one_letter_code
_entity_poly.pdbx_strand_id
1 'polypeptide(L)'
;MTAADGRRWWFDSGAAALDFAYTGTVGDQPPRETLSDSGDLASWFTQVDIATTDRDLIDAKALRSTIARAAVAVSRGEVPTEDDIDVINLFAATPDIPPVLAGGRKQAGRTRARLGQALSSLARECVELFSPEQSDRIRECAASDCAYVFYDESRSNNRRWCSMQRCGNRAKVRTHRAKGFA
;
A
#
# COMPACT_ATOMS: atom_id res chain seq x y z
N MET A 1 6.53 -0.97 10.84
CA MET A 1 7.85 -1.07 10.17
C MET A 1 8.97 -1.13 11.19
N THR A 2 10.11 -1.74 10.84
CA THR A 2 11.31 -1.76 11.68
C THR A 2 12.43 -1.07 10.92
N ALA A 3 13.10 -0.11 11.54
CA ALA A 3 14.24 0.58 10.95
C ALA A 3 15.50 -0.28 11.06
N ALA A 4 16.58 0.08 10.33
CA ALA A 4 17.85 -0.65 10.37
C ALA A 4 18.51 -0.67 11.77
N ASP A 5 18.17 0.30 12.63
CA ASP A 5 18.59 0.37 14.03
C ASP A 5 17.71 -0.46 15.00
N GLY A 6 16.79 -1.28 14.47
CA GLY A 6 15.87 -2.12 15.22
C GLY A 6 14.66 -1.39 15.82
N ARG A 7 14.56 -0.08 15.68
CA ARG A 7 13.41 0.67 16.21
C ARG A 7 12.18 0.43 15.38
N ARG A 8 11.08 0.10 16.05
CA ARG A 8 9.75 0.02 15.42
C ARG A 8 9.19 1.43 15.22
N TRP A 9 8.58 1.68 14.08
CA TRP A 9 7.91 2.94 13.78
C TRP A 9 6.62 2.68 12.98
N TRP A 10 5.66 3.57 13.16
CA TRP A 10 4.41 3.51 12.42
C TRP A 10 4.64 4.08 11.02
N PHE A 11 4.25 3.33 10.02
CA PHE A 11 4.19 3.76 8.64
C PHE A 11 2.76 3.59 8.17
N ASP A 12 2.19 4.69 7.74
CA ASP A 12 0.90 4.80 7.10
C ASP A 12 1.17 5.26 5.67
N SER A 13 0.89 4.41 4.71
CA SER A 13 1.09 4.73 3.30
C SER A 13 -0.02 5.65 2.76
N GLY A 14 -1.11 5.83 3.48
CA GLY A 14 -2.27 6.61 3.06
C GLY A 14 -3.25 5.84 2.17
N ALA A 15 -3.00 4.54 1.88
CA ALA A 15 -3.89 3.72 1.06
C ALA A 15 -3.73 2.23 1.39
N ALA A 16 -4.83 1.49 1.46
CA ALA A 16 -4.81 0.07 1.80
C ALA A 16 -4.04 -0.77 0.77
N ALA A 17 -4.16 -0.46 -0.50
CA ALA A 17 -3.41 -1.12 -1.57
C ALA A 17 -1.89 -0.93 -1.42
N LEU A 18 -1.44 0.27 -1.04
CA LEU A 18 -0.02 0.52 -0.76
C LEU A 18 0.43 -0.19 0.52
N ASP A 19 -0.38 -0.20 1.58
CA ASP A 19 -0.08 -0.97 2.79
C ASP A 19 0.03 -2.47 2.48
N PHE A 20 -0.82 -2.99 1.60
CA PHE A 20 -0.73 -4.36 1.11
C PHE A 20 0.59 -4.59 0.34
N ALA A 21 0.98 -3.69 -0.54
CA ALA A 21 2.27 -3.77 -1.23
C ALA A 21 3.44 -3.90 -0.24
N TYR A 22 3.39 -3.22 0.89
CA TYR A 22 4.42 -3.26 1.93
C TYR A 22 4.41 -4.53 2.80
N THR A 23 3.54 -5.48 2.55
CA THR A 23 3.70 -6.85 3.05
C THR A 23 4.85 -7.58 2.33
N GLY A 24 5.28 -7.09 1.19
CA GLY A 24 6.45 -7.50 0.42
C GLY A 24 7.47 -6.37 0.23
N THR A 25 8.39 -6.57 -0.69
CA THR A 25 9.39 -5.57 -1.08
C THR A 25 8.80 -4.56 -2.04
N VAL A 26 9.01 -3.27 -1.80
CA VAL A 26 8.58 -2.17 -2.68
C VAL A 26 9.80 -1.38 -3.13
N GLY A 27 10.02 -1.30 -4.45
CA GLY A 27 11.15 -0.56 -5.04
C GLY A 27 12.51 -0.99 -4.47
N ASP A 28 13.34 -0.02 -4.16
CA ASP A 28 14.71 -0.22 -3.66
C ASP A 28 14.75 -0.48 -2.13
N GLN A 29 13.63 -0.87 -1.51
CA GLN A 29 13.60 -1.23 -0.09
C GLN A 29 14.34 -2.56 0.15
N PRO A 30 14.89 -2.78 1.37
CA PRO A 30 15.42 -4.07 1.74
C PRO A 30 14.38 -5.19 1.55
N PRO A 31 14.82 -6.39 1.16
CA PRO A 31 13.93 -7.52 0.96
C PRO A 31 13.01 -7.74 2.16
N ARG A 32 11.73 -7.91 1.88
CA ARG A 32 10.69 -8.10 2.88
C ARG A 32 9.68 -9.13 2.40
N GLU A 33 9.28 -10.02 3.30
CA GLU A 33 8.14 -10.93 3.14
C GLU A 33 7.44 -11.10 4.47
N THR A 34 6.15 -10.80 4.52
CA THR A 34 5.33 -10.95 5.74
C THR A 34 4.12 -11.84 5.51
N LEU A 35 3.91 -12.30 4.28
CA LEU A 35 2.88 -13.27 3.93
C LEU A 35 3.55 -14.61 3.64
N SER A 36 3.97 -15.32 4.68
CA SER A 36 4.68 -16.59 4.55
C SER A 36 3.74 -17.73 4.17
N ASP A 37 2.53 -17.71 4.71
CA ASP A 37 1.50 -18.72 4.49
C ASP A 37 0.10 -18.10 4.35
N SER A 38 -0.91 -18.95 4.13
CA SER A 38 -2.30 -18.52 4.00
C SER A 38 -2.88 -17.97 5.31
N GLY A 39 -2.34 -18.32 6.48
CA GLY A 39 -2.72 -17.77 7.77
C GLY A 39 -2.28 -16.32 7.94
N ASP A 40 -1.06 -15.97 7.51
CA ASP A 40 -0.57 -14.60 7.48
C ASP A 40 -1.47 -13.73 6.58
N LEU A 41 -1.86 -14.27 5.41
CA LEU A 41 -2.75 -13.58 4.48
C LEU A 41 -4.13 -13.33 5.10
N ALA A 42 -4.73 -14.33 5.77
CA ALA A 42 -5.99 -14.16 6.48
C ALA A 42 -5.87 -13.11 7.59
N SER A 43 -4.76 -13.12 8.32
CA SER A 43 -4.48 -12.19 9.40
C SER A 43 -4.30 -10.74 8.93
N TRP A 44 -3.87 -10.52 7.70
CA TRP A 44 -3.77 -9.18 7.12
C TRP A 44 -5.15 -8.54 6.92
N PHE A 45 -6.16 -9.34 6.51
CA PHE A 45 -7.54 -8.89 6.31
C PHE A 45 -8.38 -8.92 7.59
N THR A 46 -7.89 -8.40 8.70
CA THR A 46 -8.50 -8.49 10.03
C THR A 46 -9.93 -7.96 10.14
N GLN A 47 -10.36 -7.10 9.23
CA GLN A 47 -11.70 -6.49 9.24
C GLN A 47 -12.76 -7.35 8.56
N VAL A 48 -12.36 -8.43 7.91
CA VAL A 48 -13.25 -9.30 7.14
C VAL A 48 -12.92 -10.77 7.45
N ASP A 49 -13.95 -11.58 7.75
CA ASP A 49 -13.76 -13.03 7.88
C ASP A 49 -13.52 -13.63 6.48
N ILE A 50 -12.26 -13.91 6.15
CA ILE A 50 -11.84 -14.46 4.85
C ILE A 50 -11.27 -15.86 5.06
N ALA A 51 -11.78 -16.84 4.32
CA ALA A 51 -11.13 -18.12 4.18
C ALA A 51 -10.03 -18.01 3.10
N THR A 52 -8.82 -18.43 3.42
CA THR A 52 -7.65 -18.39 2.54
C THR A 52 -7.09 -19.79 2.31
N THR A 53 -6.51 -20.00 1.15
CA THR A 53 -5.82 -21.22 0.74
C THR A 53 -4.41 -20.89 0.24
N ASP A 54 -3.57 -21.89 0.03
CA ASP A 54 -2.22 -21.67 -0.53
C ASP A 54 -2.30 -21.13 -1.97
N ARG A 55 -3.34 -21.47 -2.72
CA ARG A 55 -3.57 -20.90 -4.05
C ARG A 55 -3.85 -19.40 -3.96
N ASP A 56 -4.68 -18.99 -3.00
CA ASP A 56 -4.99 -17.60 -2.76
C ASP A 56 -3.74 -16.78 -2.40
N LEU A 57 -2.78 -17.39 -1.69
CA LEU A 57 -1.50 -16.75 -1.37
C LEU A 57 -0.69 -16.42 -2.63
N ILE A 58 -0.70 -17.30 -3.63
CA ILE A 58 -0.02 -17.05 -4.91
C ILE A 58 -0.65 -15.83 -5.61
N ASP A 59 -1.97 -15.80 -5.72
CA ASP A 59 -2.71 -14.71 -6.37
C ASP A 59 -2.52 -13.38 -5.61
N ALA A 60 -2.55 -13.43 -4.28
CA ALA A 60 -2.29 -12.27 -3.42
C ALA A 60 -0.88 -11.70 -3.61
N LYS A 61 0.14 -12.57 -3.67
CA LYS A 61 1.54 -12.17 -3.91
C LYS A 61 1.74 -11.61 -5.32
N ALA A 62 1.05 -12.15 -6.32
CA ALA A 62 1.10 -11.64 -7.68
C ALA A 62 0.55 -10.21 -7.74
N LEU A 63 -0.68 -9.97 -7.25
CA LEU A 63 -1.26 -8.64 -7.20
C LEU A 63 -0.40 -7.67 -6.38
N ARG A 64 0.05 -8.08 -5.19
CA ARG A 64 0.92 -7.28 -4.32
C ARG A 64 2.17 -6.77 -5.04
N SER A 65 2.86 -7.66 -5.74
CA SER A 65 4.09 -7.32 -6.45
C SER A 65 3.81 -6.37 -7.63
N THR A 66 2.69 -6.54 -8.30
CA THR A 66 2.21 -5.65 -9.35
C THR A 66 1.90 -4.25 -8.79
N ILE A 67 1.16 -4.16 -7.68
CA ILE A 67 0.89 -2.87 -7.02
C ILE A 67 2.20 -2.17 -6.63
N ALA A 68 3.17 -2.92 -6.09
CA ALA A 68 4.46 -2.36 -5.69
C ALA A 68 5.20 -1.73 -6.88
N ARG A 69 5.27 -2.41 -8.03
CA ARG A 69 5.92 -1.88 -9.25
C ARG A 69 5.17 -0.69 -9.82
N ALA A 70 3.85 -0.80 -9.94
CA ALA A 70 3.02 0.29 -10.46
C ALA A 70 3.11 1.56 -9.59
N ALA A 71 3.06 1.40 -8.26
CA ALA A 71 3.20 2.53 -7.34
C ALA A 71 4.56 3.24 -7.46
N VAL A 72 5.65 2.49 -7.65
CA VAL A 72 6.98 3.06 -7.88
C VAL A 72 7.02 3.83 -9.21
N ALA A 73 6.51 3.25 -10.29
CA ALA A 73 6.45 3.92 -11.60
C ALA A 73 5.67 5.23 -11.50
N VAL A 74 4.44 5.19 -10.97
CA VAL A 74 3.58 6.37 -10.81
C VAL A 74 4.23 7.44 -9.93
N SER A 75 4.89 7.05 -8.82
CA SER A 75 5.57 8.02 -7.93
C SER A 75 6.72 8.78 -8.61
N ARG A 76 7.23 8.24 -9.71
CA ARG A 76 8.28 8.84 -10.55
C ARG A 76 7.73 9.58 -11.78
N GLY A 77 6.41 9.62 -11.92
CA GLY A 77 5.74 10.19 -13.10
C GLY A 77 5.83 9.30 -14.34
N GLU A 78 6.11 8.02 -14.15
CA GLU A 78 6.18 7.02 -15.22
C GLU A 78 4.83 6.30 -15.33
N VAL A 79 4.53 5.79 -16.51
CA VAL A 79 3.37 4.92 -16.74
C VAL A 79 3.76 3.49 -16.32
N PRO A 80 2.94 2.80 -15.52
CA PRO A 80 3.14 1.37 -15.24
C PRO A 80 3.20 0.55 -16.53
N THR A 81 3.85 -0.61 -16.49
CA THR A 81 3.91 -1.50 -17.66
C THR A 81 2.52 -2.00 -18.05
N GLU A 82 2.33 -2.35 -19.34
CA GLU A 82 1.06 -2.92 -19.80
C GLU A 82 0.68 -4.18 -19.02
N ASP A 83 1.65 -5.05 -18.73
CA ASP A 83 1.44 -6.25 -17.91
C ASP A 83 0.94 -5.90 -16.49
N ASP A 84 1.49 -4.87 -15.86
CA ASP A 84 1.05 -4.45 -14.52
C ASP A 84 -0.36 -3.86 -14.55
N ILE A 85 -0.68 -3.08 -15.58
CA ILE A 85 -2.03 -2.53 -15.81
C ILE A 85 -3.04 -3.67 -16.02
N ASP A 86 -2.70 -4.65 -16.86
CA ASP A 86 -3.58 -5.78 -17.15
C ASP A 86 -3.85 -6.63 -15.92
N VAL A 87 -2.85 -6.88 -15.08
CA VAL A 87 -3.02 -7.62 -13.83
C VAL A 87 -3.93 -6.84 -12.87
N ILE A 88 -3.72 -5.55 -12.68
CA ILE A 88 -4.60 -4.72 -11.83
C ILE A 88 -6.04 -4.76 -12.35
N ASN A 89 -6.24 -4.56 -13.66
CA ASN A 89 -7.55 -4.59 -14.28
C ASN A 89 -8.23 -5.96 -14.17
N LEU A 90 -7.48 -7.06 -14.30
CA LEU A 90 -8.01 -8.41 -14.13
C LEU A 90 -8.59 -8.62 -12.72
N PHE A 91 -7.88 -8.21 -11.68
CA PHE A 91 -8.38 -8.31 -10.32
C PHE A 91 -9.54 -7.32 -10.06
N ALA A 92 -9.47 -6.09 -10.57
CA ALA A 92 -10.50 -5.08 -10.41
C ALA A 92 -11.83 -5.44 -11.11
N ALA A 93 -11.80 -6.27 -12.16
CA ALA A 93 -12.99 -6.77 -12.86
C ALA A 93 -13.79 -7.81 -12.04
N THR A 94 -13.18 -8.43 -11.03
CA THR A 94 -13.88 -9.34 -10.11
C THR A 94 -14.82 -8.53 -9.20
N PRO A 95 -16.02 -9.06 -8.83
CA PRO A 95 -16.87 -8.42 -7.83
C PRO A 95 -16.11 -8.23 -6.51
N ASP A 96 -16.15 -7.03 -5.96
CA ASP A 96 -15.54 -6.69 -4.67
C ASP A 96 -16.41 -7.08 -3.47
N ILE A 97 -15.97 -6.71 -2.26
CA ILE A 97 -16.77 -6.89 -1.04
C ILE A 97 -17.92 -5.88 -1.08
N PRO A 98 -19.20 -6.33 -1.11
CA PRO A 98 -20.30 -5.39 -1.18
C PRO A 98 -20.39 -4.53 0.07
N PRO A 99 -20.68 -3.23 -0.06
CA PRO A 99 -20.89 -2.35 1.08
C PRO A 99 -22.12 -2.79 1.89
N VAL A 100 -22.05 -2.66 3.20
CA VAL A 100 -23.13 -3.06 4.12
C VAL A 100 -23.52 -1.88 5.00
N LEU A 101 -24.82 -1.58 5.03
CA LEU A 101 -25.36 -0.63 5.99
C LEU A 101 -25.54 -1.32 7.35
N ALA A 102 -24.87 -0.79 8.38
CA ALA A 102 -24.95 -1.32 9.72
C ALA A 102 -26.34 -1.12 10.37
N GLY A 103 -26.73 -1.97 11.33
CA GLY A 103 -27.93 -1.84 12.14
C GLY A 103 -29.15 -2.65 11.68
N GLY A 104 -29.09 -3.38 10.58
CA GLY A 104 -30.12 -4.30 10.15
C GLY A 104 -30.19 -5.57 10.99
N ARG A 105 -31.42 -6.12 11.18
CA ARG A 105 -31.61 -7.42 11.89
C ARG A 105 -31.21 -8.63 11.06
N LYS A 106 -31.32 -8.52 9.72
CA LYS A 106 -30.92 -9.56 8.77
C LYS A 106 -29.83 -8.93 7.88
N GLN A 107 -28.61 -9.32 8.07
CA GLN A 107 -27.53 -8.96 7.17
C GLN A 107 -27.51 -9.96 6.01
N ALA A 108 -28.23 -9.65 4.95
CA ALA A 108 -27.96 -10.29 3.67
C ALA A 108 -26.52 -9.98 3.29
N GLY A 109 -25.70 -11.00 3.04
CA GLY A 109 -24.30 -10.80 2.65
C GLY A 109 -23.27 -10.87 3.77
N ARG A 110 -23.62 -11.19 5.01
CA ARG A 110 -22.65 -11.56 6.05
C ARG A 110 -22.09 -12.97 5.83
N THR A 111 -21.92 -13.34 4.59
CA THR A 111 -21.16 -14.52 4.21
C THR A 111 -19.69 -14.16 4.28
N ARG A 112 -18.87 -15.13 4.66
CA ARG A 112 -17.40 -15.01 4.54
C ARG A 112 -17.06 -14.42 3.19
N ALA A 113 -16.32 -13.33 3.17
CA ALA A 113 -15.80 -12.79 1.93
C ALA A 113 -14.82 -13.80 1.32
N ARG A 114 -14.80 -13.90 0.01
CA ARG A 114 -13.77 -14.66 -0.70
C ARG A 114 -12.55 -13.75 -0.85
N LEU A 115 -11.36 -14.33 -0.79
CA LEU A 115 -10.15 -13.54 -0.98
C LEU A 115 -10.18 -12.74 -2.30
N GLY A 116 -10.65 -13.34 -3.40
CA GLY A 116 -10.78 -12.63 -4.67
C GLY A 116 -11.58 -11.32 -4.60
N GLN A 117 -12.59 -11.23 -3.72
CA GLN A 117 -13.33 -9.98 -3.48
C GLN A 117 -12.47 -8.95 -2.75
N ALA A 118 -11.68 -9.37 -1.76
CA ALA A 118 -10.77 -8.47 -1.05
C ALA A 118 -9.64 -7.98 -1.95
N LEU A 119 -9.06 -8.85 -2.77
CA LEU A 119 -8.05 -8.47 -3.77
C LEU A 119 -8.65 -7.53 -4.82
N SER A 120 -9.91 -7.74 -5.23
CA SER A 120 -10.61 -6.83 -6.13
C SER A 120 -10.75 -5.44 -5.51
N SER A 121 -11.11 -5.34 -4.21
CA SER A 121 -11.19 -4.03 -3.54
C SER A 121 -9.86 -3.28 -3.57
N LEU A 122 -8.73 -3.98 -3.31
CA LEU A 122 -7.39 -3.38 -3.41
C LEU A 122 -7.04 -2.97 -4.84
N ALA A 123 -7.38 -3.80 -5.83
CA ALA A 123 -7.12 -3.49 -7.23
C ALA A 123 -7.95 -2.29 -7.71
N ARG A 124 -9.20 -2.17 -7.29
CA ARG A 124 -10.06 -1.01 -7.59
C ARG A 124 -9.52 0.27 -6.94
N GLU A 125 -9.04 0.19 -5.69
CA GLU A 125 -8.34 1.31 -5.07
C GLU A 125 -7.11 1.73 -5.91
N CYS A 126 -6.33 0.77 -6.46
CA CYS A 126 -5.22 1.10 -7.36
C CYS A 126 -5.68 1.82 -8.64
N VAL A 127 -6.80 1.40 -9.25
CA VAL A 127 -7.36 2.07 -10.42
C VAL A 127 -7.67 3.54 -10.12
N GLU A 128 -8.21 3.82 -8.93
CA GLU A 128 -8.48 5.20 -8.50
C GLU A 128 -7.19 5.98 -8.21
N LEU A 129 -6.27 5.40 -7.42
CA LEU A 129 -5.03 6.05 -7.00
C LEU A 129 -4.07 6.36 -8.14
N PHE A 130 -4.03 5.48 -9.16
CA PHE A 130 -3.12 5.63 -10.30
C PHE A 130 -3.79 6.34 -11.48
N SER A 131 -5.03 6.81 -11.31
CA SER A 131 -5.71 7.64 -12.31
C SER A 131 -5.00 8.98 -12.50
N PRO A 132 -5.17 9.64 -13.66
CA PRO A 132 -4.57 10.97 -13.91
C PRO A 132 -4.94 12.02 -12.86
N GLU A 133 -6.12 11.89 -12.22
CA GLU A 133 -6.64 12.82 -11.23
C GLU A 133 -5.99 12.66 -9.85
N GLN A 134 -5.41 11.49 -9.55
CA GLN A 134 -4.87 11.17 -8.22
C GLN A 134 -3.37 10.82 -8.24
N SER A 135 -2.81 10.50 -9.40
CA SER A 135 -1.44 9.99 -9.52
C SER A 135 -0.36 10.95 -9.00
N ASP A 136 -0.61 12.27 -9.05
CA ASP A 136 0.28 13.29 -8.50
C ASP A 136 0.43 13.25 -6.97
N ARG A 137 -0.47 12.51 -6.29
CA ARG A 137 -0.45 12.26 -4.84
C ARG A 137 0.37 11.03 -4.46
N ILE A 138 0.73 10.18 -5.42
CA ILE A 138 1.62 9.05 -5.18
C ILE A 138 3.05 9.56 -5.24
N ARG A 139 3.78 9.50 -4.12
CA ARG A 139 5.08 10.15 -3.98
C ARG A 139 6.11 9.26 -3.30
N GLU A 140 7.36 9.40 -3.72
CA GLU A 140 8.50 8.92 -2.96
C GLU A 140 8.86 9.88 -1.82
N CYS A 141 9.36 9.33 -0.72
CA CYS A 141 9.86 10.12 0.40
C CYS A 141 11.05 10.98 -0.01
N ALA A 142 11.01 12.28 0.28
CA ALA A 142 12.06 13.23 -0.09
C ALA A 142 13.36 13.09 0.75
N ALA A 143 13.49 12.08 1.60
CA ALA A 143 14.74 11.80 2.32
C ALA A 143 15.68 11.00 1.43
N SER A 144 16.92 11.46 1.25
CA SER A 144 17.92 10.84 0.37
C SER A 144 18.30 9.38 0.72
N ASP A 145 17.95 8.94 1.91
CA ASP A 145 18.17 7.59 2.45
C ASP A 145 16.85 6.83 2.69
N CYS A 146 15.81 7.16 1.90
CA CYS A 146 14.48 6.57 2.05
C CYS A 146 13.79 6.53 0.67
N ALA A 147 13.33 5.33 0.28
CA ALA A 147 12.61 5.11 -0.96
C ALA A 147 11.17 4.62 -0.70
N TYR A 148 10.55 5.07 0.40
CA TYR A 148 9.15 4.72 0.69
C TYR A 148 8.20 5.54 -0.19
N VAL A 149 7.32 4.84 -0.90
CA VAL A 149 6.21 5.42 -1.66
C VAL A 149 5.00 5.54 -0.74
N PHE A 150 4.24 6.62 -0.85
CA PHE A 150 3.03 6.87 -0.08
C PHE A 150 2.02 7.69 -0.89
N TYR A 151 0.77 7.62 -0.52
CA TYR A 151 -0.29 8.49 -1.01
C TYR A 151 -0.41 9.70 -0.08
N ASP A 152 -0.46 10.90 -0.66
CA ASP A 152 -0.63 12.15 0.07
C ASP A 152 -2.11 12.51 0.22
N GLU A 153 -2.70 12.13 1.35
CA GLU A 153 -4.08 12.45 1.71
C GLU A 153 -4.27 13.91 2.16
N SER A 154 -3.18 14.69 2.28
CA SER A 154 -3.29 16.05 2.78
C SER A 154 -4.06 16.94 1.79
N ARG A 155 -4.85 17.89 2.34
CA ARG A 155 -5.60 18.84 1.50
C ARG A 155 -4.71 19.66 0.58
N SER A 156 -3.52 20.01 1.05
CA SER A 156 -2.56 20.85 0.33
C SER A 156 -1.66 20.07 -0.64
N ASN A 157 -1.79 18.73 -0.71
CA ASN A 157 -0.96 17.87 -1.55
C ASN A 157 0.54 18.23 -1.44
N ASN A 158 1.07 18.34 -0.22
CA ASN A 158 2.44 18.80 0.04
C ASN A 158 3.22 17.93 1.04
N ARG A 159 2.74 16.73 1.38
CA ARG A 159 3.46 15.78 2.20
C ARG A 159 4.76 15.36 1.48
N ARG A 160 5.89 15.61 2.14
CA ARG A 160 7.23 15.34 1.61
C ARG A 160 7.88 14.09 2.20
N TRP A 161 7.39 13.61 3.33
CA TRP A 161 8.02 12.56 4.12
C TRP A 161 7.05 11.40 4.34
N CYS A 162 7.54 10.18 4.18
CA CYS A 162 6.76 8.99 4.49
C CYS A 162 6.32 8.95 5.96
N SER A 163 7.11 9.57 6.85
CA SER A 163 6.77 9.75 8.26
C SER A 163 7.46 11.00 8.81
N MET A 164 6.69 11.86 9.51
CA MET A 164 7.27 13.00 10.21
C MET A 164 8.18 12.56 11.36
N GLN A 165 7.80 11.50 12.09
CA GLN A 165 8.57 10.99 13.22
C GLN A 165 9.95 10.47 12.80
N ARG A 166 10.07 9.91 11.59
CA ARG A 166 11.32 9.36 11.07
C ARG A 166 12.01 10.34 10.12
N CYS A 167 11.54 10.45 8.92
CA CYS A 167 12.22 11.18 7.85
C CYS A 167 12.12 12.70 8.02
N GLY A 168 10.97 13.22 8.46
CA GLY A 168 10.78 14.65 8.70
C GLY A 168 11.69 15.15 9.83
N ASN A 169 11.75 14.45 10.96
CA ASN A 169 12.63 14.84 12.08
C ASN A 169 14.11 14.73 11.72
N ARG A 170 14.53 13.67 10.97
CA ARG A 170 15.91 13.57 10.48
C ARG A 170 16.29 14.74 9.58
N ALA A 171 15.39 15.12 8.68
CA ALA A 171 15.61 16.28 7.79
C ALA A 171 15.76 17.58 8.59
N LYS A 172 14.90 17.82 9.61
CA LYS A 172 15.02 18.98 10.50
C LYS A 172 16.36 19.02 11.22
N VAL A 173 16.81 17.91 11.79
CA VAL A 173 18.09 17.80 12.50
C VAL A 173 19.26 18.09 11.55
N ARG A 174 19.24 17.54 10.31
CA ARG A 174 20.29 17.82 9.30
C ARG A 174 20.34 19.32 8.96
N THR A 175 19.19 19.94 8.73
CA THR A 175 19.12 21.38 8.42
C THR A 175 19.61 22.23 9.57
N HIS A 176 19.28 21.89 10.81
CA HIS A 176 19.74 22.61 11.99
C HIS A 176 21.26 22.52 12.16
N ARG A 177 21.82 21.31 11.98
CA ARG A 177 23.29 21.12 12.07
C ARG A 177 24.03 21.89 10.97
N ALA A 178 23.51 21.92 9.74
CA ALA A 178 24.11 22.66 8.64
C ALA A 178 24.12 24.18 8.88
N LYS A 179 23.12 24.72 9.62
CA LYS A 179 23.07 26.16 9.98
C LYS A 179 23.91 26.52 11.18
N GLY A 180 24.25 25.57 12.04
CA GLY A 180 25.05 25.79 13.24
C GLY A 180 26.56 25.76 13.00
N PHE A 181 27.02 25.47 11.80
CA PHE A 181 28.42 25.47 11.35
C PHE A 181 28.73 26.60 10.34
N ALA A 182 27.82 27.53 10.14
CA ALA A 182 27.99 28.76 9.36
C ALA A 182 27.94 29.96 10.30
#